data_67d3c4052ac49e61a331b66e58ea6300
#
_entry.id   67d3c4052ac49e61a331b66e58ea6300
#
_cell.length_a   1.000
_cell.length_b   1.000
_cell.length_c   1.000
_cell.angle_alpha   90.00
_cell.angle_beta   90.00
_cell.angle_gamma   90.00
#
_symmetry.space_group_name_H-M   'P 1'
#
loop_
_entity.id
_entity.type
_entity.pdbx_description
1 polymer ?
#
loop_
_entity_poly.entity_id
_entity_poly.type
_entity_poly.pdbx_seq_one_letter_code
_entity_poly.pdbx_strand_id
1 'polypeptide(L)'
;MIASTSGRGQDNIAWEQVEYALKVQRGEIIDEATLPVIFMADKNDDWRREELWHAVNPGMAHGYPDLAGLRDKARKAEHSPSDRDAFQQFNLNVWLDKSTSSFVDMAVYDESAEEPEAWEARIERLKRDRAPCYLGVDMSTTTDLTAVVAAFPDDDGGFTVLPHVFCPGDNVRARADRDGAPYPAWVASGHMTATDGNVVDYQAVIEHIRELVATFDVQEIGFDRALAQPVMAPLVEEGLPVIELPLDPKSQAAGLNTLERAIVGRKLRHGGNPALRWCMGNVATFTGFSGLRTMHKGKSTDRIDAAFACWMAVQRASLGGSSRSIYANEEARPHGLEIW
;
A
#
# COMPACT_ATOMS: atom_id res chain seq x y z
N MET A 1 -36.84 -5.40 -13.72
CA MET A 1 -35.97 -6.43 -13.11
C MET A 1 -34.60 -5.81 -12.87
N ILE A 2 -34.07 -5.89 -11.65
CA ILE A 2 -32.70 -5.48 -11.30
C ILE A 2 -31.92 -6.76 -11.03
N ALA A 3 -30.79 -6.96 -11.71
CA ALA A 3 -29.87 -8.06 -11.45
C ALA A 3 -28.48 -7.45 -11.21
N SER A 4 -27.87 -7.75 -10.08
CA SER A 4 -26.57 -7.19 -9.69
C SER A 4 -25.83 -8.15 -8.77
N THR A 5 -24.52 -7.97 -8.66
CA THR A 5 -23.68 -8.53 -7.60
C THR A 5 -23.63 -7.56 -6.43
N SER A 6 -23.16 -8.02 -5.26
CA SER A 6 -22.98 -7.18 -4.08
C SER A 6 -21.97 -6.06 -4.29
N GLY A 7 -22.23 -4.93 -3.65
CA GLY A 7 -21.40 -3.74 -3.69
C GLY A 7 -20.58 -3.53 -2.42
N ARG A 8 -20.11 -2.30 -2.25
CA ARG A 8 -19.36 -1.83 -1.07
C ARG A 8 -19.92 -0.52 -0.57
N GLY A 9 -19.92 -0.34 0.76
CA GLY A 9 -20.46 0.84 1.42
C GLY A 9 -21.99 0.86 1.41
N GLN A 10 -22.56 1.61 2.34
CA GLN A 10 -24.01 1.70 2.53
C GLN A 10 -24.61 3.03 2.07
N ASP A 11 -23.77 4.00 1.71
CA ASP A 11 -24.16 5.35 1.29
C ASP A 11 -24.37 5.44 -0.23
N ASN A 12 -25.17 4.52 -0.79
CA ASN A 12 -25.41 4.50 -2.23
C ASN A 12 -26.76 3.85 -2.57
N ILE A 13 -27.32 4.25 -3.71
CA ILE A 13 -28.61 3.81 -4.18
C ILE A 13 -28.70 2.28 -4.39
N ALA A 14 -27.59 1.60 -4.70
CA ALA A 14 -27.59 0.15 -4.87
C ALA A 14 -27.80 -0.56 -3.53
N TRP A 15 -27.20 -0.05 -2.44
CA TRP A 15 -27.46 -0.57 -1.11
C TRP A 15 -28.90 -0.34 -0.68
N GLU A 16 -29.48 0.84 -0.91
CA GLU A 16 -30.87 1.12 -0.60
C GLU A 16 -31.83 0.10 -1.25
N GLN A 17 -31.55 -0.27 -2.52
CA GLN A 17 -32.35 -1.28 -3.24
C GLN A 17 -32.17 -2.68 -2.65
N VAL A 18 -30.95 -3.07 -2.28
CA VAL A 18 -30.66 -4.37 -1.67
C VAL A 18 -31.28 -4.44 -0.27
N GLU A 19 -31.13 -3.39 0.54
CA GLU A 19 -31.72 -3.32 1.88
C GLU A 19 -33.24 -3.40 1.83
N TYR A 20 -33.86 -2.70 0.88
CA TYR A 20 -35.29 -2.80 0.64
C TYR A 20 -35.72 -4.23 0.29
N ALA A 21 -35.01 -4.86 -0.65
CA ALA A 21 -35.30 -6.24 -1.06
C ALA A 21 -35.11 -7.24 0.10
N LEU A 22 -34.10 -7.05 0.95
CA LEU A 22 -33.88 -7.85 2.17
C LEU A 22 -35.02 -7.67 3.19
N LYS A 23 -35.55 -6.46 3.37
CA LYS A 23 -36.69 -6.18 4.24
C LYS A 23 -37.96 -6.83 3.74
N VAL A 24 -38.20 -6.81 2.42
CA VAL A 24 -39.33 -7.54 1.79
C VAL A 24 -39.17 -9.06 1.97
N GLN A 25 -37.96 -9.59 1.75
CA GLN A 25 -37.70 -11.03 1.91
C GLN A 25 -37.91 -11.49 3.36
N ARG A 26 -37.59 -10.66 4.35
CA ARG A 26 -37.82 -10.96 5.78
C ARG A 26 -39.21 -10.68 6.25
N GLY A 27 -40.09 -10.16 5.39
CA GLY A 27 -41.47 -9.81 5.74
C GLY A 27 -41.60 -8.53 6.60
N GLU A 28 -40.54 -7.74 6.72
CA GLU A 28 -40.57 -6.45 7.41
C GLU A 28 -41.34 -5.39 6.60
N ILE A 29 -41.34 -5.53 5.28
CA ILE A 29 -42.09 -4.72 4.33
C ILE A 29 -42.95 -5.68 3.50
N ILE A 30 -44.26 -5.39 3.41
CA ILE A 30 -45.16 -6.11 2.52
C ILE A 30 -45.26 -5.37 1.20
N ASP A 31 -44.68 -5.94 0.14
CA ASP A 31 -44.73 -5.41 -1.21
C ASP A 31 -44.96 -6.59 -2.22
N GLU A 32 -46.16 -6.73 -2.68
CA GLU A 32 -46.55 -7.80 -3.63
C GLU A 32 -46.01 -7.56 -5.04
N ALA A 33 -45.52 -6.35 -5.34
CA ALA A 33 -44.96 -6.03 -6.64
C ALA A 33 -43.43 -6.36 -6.72
N THR A 34 -42.81 -6.63 -5.58
CA THR A 34 -41.37 -6.94 -5.51
C THR A 34 -41.13 -8.40 -5.16
N LEU A 35 -40.46 -9.15 -6.04
CA LEU A 35 -40.00 -10.51 -5.80
C LEU A 35 -38.49 -10.50 -5.54
N PRO A 36 -38.02 -10.54 -4.26
CA PRO A 36 -36.60 -10.60 -3.94
C PRO A 36 -36.09 -12.03 -4.14
N VAL A 37 -35.08 -12.20 -4.99
CA VAL A 37 -34.29 -13.42 -5.15
C VAL A 37 -32.85 -13.12 -4.85
N ILE A 38 -32.41 -13.48 -3.63
CA ILE A 38 -31.12 -13.03 -3.07
C ILE A 38 -30.28 -14.25 -2.68
N PHE A 39 -29.11 -14.39 -3.30
CA PHE A 39 -28.10 -15.39 -2.98
C PHE A 39 -26.88 -14.65 -2.41
N MET A 40 -26.85 -14.44 -1.10
CA MET A 40 -25.85 -13.65 -0.41
C MET A 40 -25.45 -14.33 0.89
N ALA A 41 -24.15 -14.43 1.16
CA ALA A 41 -23.63 -14.86 2.45
C ALA A 41 -23.63 -13.69 3.46
N ASP A 42 -23.75 -14.01 4.76
CA ASP A 42 -23.54 -13.01 5.81
C ASP A 42 -22.04 -12.71 5.98
N LYS A 43 -21.72 -11.49 6.36
CA LYS A 43 -20.33 -11.06 6.57
C LYS A 43 -19.62 -11.81 7.70
N ASN A 44 -20.38 -12.38 8.63
CA ASN A 44 -19.87 -13.17 9.75
C ASN A 44 -19.78 -14.67 9.44
N ASP A 45 -20.27 -15.11 8.26
CA ASP A 45 -20.12 -16.50 7.84
C ASP A 45 -18.65 -16.85 7.59
N ASP A 46 -18.28 -18.11 7.91
CA ASP A 46 -16.96 -18.59 7.54
C ASP A 46 -16.87 -18.78 6.02
N TRP A 47 -16.28 -17.82 5.37
CA TRP A 47 -16.13 -17.74 3.91
C TRP A 47 -15.35 -18.90 3.29
N ARG A 48 -14.63 -19.71 4.10
CA ARG A 48 -13.85 -20.89 3.64
C ARG A 48 -14.73 -22.13 3.43
N ARG A 49 -15.94 -22.14 3.96
CA ARG A 49 -16.82 -23.32 3.91
C ARG A 49 -17.40 -23.51 2.51
N GLU A 50 -17.12 -24.66 1.91
CA GLU A 50 -17.63 -24.99 0.56
C GLU A 50 -19.16 -25.11 0.52
N GLU A 51 -19.81 -25.53 1.62
CA GLU A 51 -21.27 -25.60 1.73
C GLU A 51 -21.89 -24.21 1.55
N LEU A 52 -21.23 -23.16 2.09
CA LEU A 52 -21.66 -21.77 1.90
C LEU A 52 -21.53 -21.37 0.42
N TRP A 53 -20.44 -21.79 -0.26
CA TRP A 53 -20.27 -21.48 -1.68
C TRP A 53 -21.39 -22.06 -2.53
N HIS A 54 -21.80 -23.31 -2.27
CA HIS A 54 -22.93 -23.94 -2.94
C HIS A 54 -24.24 -23.23 -2.64
N ALA A 55 -24.48 -22.80 -1.41
CA ALA A 55 -25.70 -22.14 -1.00
C ALA A 55 -25.93 -20.81 -1.73
N VAL A 56 -24.86 -20.04 -1.95
CA VAL A 56 -24.94 -18.71 -2.58
C VAL A 56 -24.65 -18.72 -4.09
N ASN A 57 -24.24 -19.86 -4.66
CA ASN A 57 -24.00 -20.03 -6.08
C ASN A 57 -24.80 -21.25 -6.61
N PRO A 58 -26.10 -21.12 -6.80
CA PRO A 58 -26.97 -22.26 -7.22
C PRO A 58 -26.55 -22.82 -8.59
N GLY A 59 -25.88 -22.05 -9.44
CA GLY A 59 -25.32 -22.48 -10.71
C GLY A 59 -24.24 -23.55 -10.60
N MET A 60 -23.60 -23.71 -9.42
CA MET A 60 -22.60 -24.76 -9.19
C MET A 60 -23.17 -26.17 -9.39
N ALA A 61 -24.47 -26.37 -9.14
CA ALA A 61 -25.16 -27.64 -9.47
C ALA A 61 -25.12 -27.99 -10.98
N HIS A 62 -24.85 -26.98 -11.82
CA HIS A 62 -24.69 -27.07 -13.27
C HIS A 62 -23.26 -26.80 -13.75
N GLY A 63 -22.28 -26.79 -12.82
CA GLY A 63 -20.86 -26.62 -13.12
C GLY A 63 -20.38 -25.17 -13.27
N TYR A 64 -21.18 -24.18 -12.87
CA TYR A 64 -20.79 -22.76 -12.94
C TYR A 64 -21.24 -21.96 -11.71
N PRO A 65 -20.29 -21.24 -11.03
CA PRO A 65 -18.83 -21.34 -11.20
C PRO A 65 -18.31 -22.72 -10.83
N ASP A 66 -17.19 -23.15 -11.43
CA ASP A 66 -16.58 -24.43 -11.11
C ASP A 66 -15.90 -24.41 -9.74
N LEU A 67 -15.97 -25.54 -9.04
CA LEU A 67 -15.45 -25.67 -7.68
C LEU A 67 -13.94 -25.53 -7.60
N ALA A 68 -13.20 -26.00 -8.60
CA ALA A 68 -11.74 -25.92 -8.62
C ALA A 68 -11.28 -24.46 -8.69
N GLY A 69 -11.91 -23.66 -9.56
CA GLY A 69 -11.62 -22.23 -9.67
C GLY A 69 -11.98 -21.46 -8.41
N LEU A 70 -13.05 -21.83 -7.69
CA LEU A 70 -13.36 -21.22 -6.39
C LEU A 70 -12.33 -21.58 -5.33
N ARG A 71 -11.86 -22.83 -5.27
CA ARG A 71 -10.81 -23.27 -4.34
C ARG A 71 -9.48 -22.50 -4.59
N ASP A 72 -9.12 -22.27 -5.84
CA ASP A 72 -7.92 -21.50 -6.18
C ASP A 72 -8.01 -20.04 -5.73
N LYS A 73 -9.18 -19.42 -5.91
CA LYS A 73 -9.42 -18.05 -5.42
C LYS A 73 -9.44 -17.98 -3.89
N ALA A 74 -10.09 -18.95 -3.23
CA ALA A 74 -10.13 -19.01 -1.77
C ALA A 74 -8.75 -19.17 -1.17
N ARG A 75 -7.88 -20.00 -1.75
CA ARG A 75 -6.49 -20.16 -1.33
C ARG A 75 -5.69 -18.86 -1.42
N LYS A 76 -5.88 -18.07 -2.48
CA LYS A 76 -5.27 -16.72 -2.59
C LYS A 76 -5.81 -15.78 -1.52
N ALA A 77 -7.11 -15.85 -1.25
CA ALA A 77 -7.78 -15.04 -0.25
C ALA A 77 -7.33 -15.31 1.20
N GLU A 78 -6.71 -16.46 1.48
CA GLU A 78 -6.13 -16.77 2.79
C GLU A 78 -4.93 -15.88 3.12
N HIS A 79 -4.16 -15.47 2.11
CA HIS A 79 -2.91 -14.75 2.26
C HIS A 79 -2.98 -13.27 1.86
N SER A 80 -4.10 -12.83 1.29
CA SER A 80 -4.27 -11.45 0.82
C SER A 80 -5.63 -10.90 1.25
N PRO A 81 -5.69 -9.85 2.11
CA PRO A 81 -6.94 -9.22 2.49
C PRO A 81 -7.74 -8.70 1.30
N SER A 82 -7.09 -8.18 0.27
CA SER A 82 -7.75 -7.69 -0.94
C SER A 82 -8.36 -8.81 -1.77
N ASP A 83 -7.70 -9.98 -1.86
CA ASP A 83 -8.25 -11.15 -2.54
C ASP A 83 -9.40 -11.77 -1.73
N ARG A 84 -9.33 -11.71 -0.39
CA ARG A 84 -10.41 -12.11 0.51
C ARG A 84 -11.65 -11.26 0.30
N ASP A 85 -11.50 -9.94 0.31
CA ASP A 85 -12.59 -9.01 0.03
C ASP A 85 -13.20 -9.25 -1.35
N ALA A 86 -12.36 -9.45 -2.38
CA ALA A 86 -12.81 -9.75 -3.73
C ALA A 86 -13.54 -11.10 -3.79
N PHE A 87 -13.03 -12.13 -3.10
CA PHE A 87 -13.67 -13.44 -3.03
C PHE A 87 -15.04 -13.35 -2.34
N GLN A 88 -15.11 -12.71 -1.19
CA GLN A 88 -16.38 -12.51 -0.47
C GLN A 88 -17.38 -11.69 -1.29
N GLN A 89 -16.96 -10.60 -1.93
CA GLN A 89 -17.84 -9.75 -2.72
C GLN A 89 -18.35 -10.44 -3.99
N PHE A 90 -17.45 -11.01 -4.81
CA PHE A 90 -17.79 -11.47 -6.17
C PHE A 90 -18.14 -12.95 -6.26
N ASN A 91 -17.76 -13.77 -5.25
CA ASN A 91 -18.06 -15.20 -5.27
C ASN A 91 -19.04 -15.62 -4.17
N LEU A 92 -19.18 -14.82 -3.09
CA LEU A 92 -20.14 -15.09 -2.02
C LEU A 92 -21.22 -14.01 -1.91
N ASN A 93 -21.19 -13.00 -2.76
CA ASN A 93 -22.13 -11.87 -2.77
C ASN A 93 -22.24 -11.17 -1.41
N VAL A 94 -21.18 -11.17 -0.58
CA VAL A 94 -21.15 -10.41 0.67
C VAL A 94 -21.11 -8.92 0.35
N TRP A 95 -22.03 -8.15 0.93
CA TRP A 95 -21.99 -6.71 0.86
C TRP A 95 -20.93 -6.19 1.84
N LEU A 96 -19.86 -5.59 1.33
CA LEU A 96 -18.77 -5.10 2.16
C LEU A 96 -19.05 -3.70 2.69
N ASP A 97 -18.76 -3.48 3.97
CA ASP A 97 -19.05 -2.20 4.63
C ASP A 97 -18.21 -1.04 4.09
N LYS A 98 -17.04 -1.33 3.50
CA LYS A 98 -16.11 -0.31 3.00
C LYS A 98 -15.92 -0.42 1.49
N SER A 99 -15.80 0.74 0.83
CA SER A 99 -15.40 0.83 -0.58
C SER A 99 -13.91 0.53 -0.81
N THR A 100 -13.16 0.31 0.26
CA THR A 100 -11.72 0.07 0.26
C THR A 100 -11.40 -1.23 1.00
N SER A 101 -10.36 -1.94 0.55
CA SER A 101 -9.79 -3.10 1.24
C SER A 101 -8.47 -2.75 1.92
N SER A 102 -8.15 -3.41 3.03
CA SER A 102 -6.82 -3.32 3.63
C SER A 102 -5.76 -3.75 2.62
N PHE A 103 -4.61 -3.08 2.64
CA PHE A 103 -3.53 -3.36 1.69
C PHE A 103 -2.86 -4.70 1.98
N VAL A 104 -2.43 -4.92 3.22
CA VAL A 104 -1.72 -6.13 3.65
C VAL A 104 -2.24 -6.63 5.00
N ASP A 105 -1.97 -7.91 5.29
CA ASP A 105 -2.11 -8.45 6.62
C ASP A 105 -0.91 -8.01 7.48
N MET A 106 -1.18 -7.30 8.57
CA MET A 106 -0.13 -6.77 9.43
C MET A 106 0.64 -7.83 10.19
N ALA A 107 0.07 -9.02 10.41
CA ALA A 107 0.81 -10.15 10.97
C ALA A 107 1.90 -10.62 10.00
N VAL A 108 1.59 -10.69 8.69
CA VAL A 108 2.57 -11.04 7.65
C VAL A 108 3.64 -9.95 7.49
N TYR A 109 3.25 -8.67 7.59
CA TYR A 109 4.20 -7.55 7.59
C TYR A 109 5.20 -7.67 8.75
N ASP A 110 4.69 -7.91 9.96
CA ASP A 110 5.49 -8.00 11.18
C ASP A 110 6.49 -9.18 11.16
N GLU A 111 6.19 -10.27 10.46
CA GLU A 111 7.11 -11.42 10.29
C GLU A 111 8.42 -11.06 9.54
N SER A 112 8.44 -9.93 8.83
CA SER A 112 9.62 -9.43 8.11
C SER A 112 10.44 -8.41 8.91
N ALA A 113 10.01 -8.09 10.14
CA ALA A 113 10.77 -7.27 11.05
C ALA A 113 12.00 -8.04 11.55
N GLU A 114 13.18 -7.44 11.38
CA GLU A 114 14.41 -8.04 11.93
C GLU A 114 14.59 -7.66 13.40
N GLU A 115 15.19 -8.58 14.16
CA GLU A 115 15.59 -8.31 15.54
C GLU A 115 16.60 -7.16 15.61
N PRO A 116 16.61 -6.34 16.69
CA PRO A 116 17.39 -5.11 16.76
C PRO A 116 18.87 -5.27 16.39
N GLU A 117 19.54 -6.30 16.91
CA GLU A 117 20.98 -6.54 16.66
C GLU A 117 21.22 -6.91 15.17
N ALA A 118 20.35 -7.71 14.57
CA ALA A 118 20.44 -8.07 13.16
C ALA A 118 20.19 -6.86 12.25
N TRP A 119 19.22 -6.04 12.65
CA TRP A 119 18.90 -4.81 11.95
C TRP A 119 20.06 -3.81 11.99
N GLU A 120 20.64 -3.54 13.16
CA GLU A 120 21.81 -2.66 13.31
C GLU A 120 22.97 -3.16 12.45
N ALA A 121 23.28 -4.44 12.51
CA ALA A 121 24.34 -5.04 11.71
C ALA A 121 24.11 -4.89 10.21
N ARG A 122 22.83 -5.01 9.75
CA ARG A 122 22.43 -4.80 8.36
C ARG A 122 22.67 -3.35 7.94
N ILE A 123 22.20 -2.39 8.74
CA ILE A 123 22.35 -0.96 8.42
C ILE A 123 23.82 -0.55 8.39
N GLU A 124 24.63 -1.01 9.35
CA GLU A 124 26.07 -0.74 9.36
C GLU A 124 26.81 -1.33 8.14
N ARG A 125 26.37 -2.52 7.66
CA ARG A 125 26.89 -3.08 6.41
C ARG A 125 26.53 -2.21 5.22
N LEU A 126 25.25 -1.80 5.09
CA LEU A 126 24.78 -0.95 3.99
C LEU A 126 25.52 0.39 3.95
N LYS A 127 25.79 1.00 5.11
CA LYS A 127 26.60 2.23 5.24
C LYS A 127 28.04 2.02 4.78
N ARG A 128 28.73 1.00 5.33
CA ARG A 128 30.11 0.68 5.01
C ARG A 128 30.32 0.44 3.52
N ASP A 129 29.38 -0.29 2.91
CA ASP A 129 29.46 -0.68 1.51
C ASP A 129 28.93 0.43 0.58
N ARG A 130 28.47 1.57 1.11
CA ARG A 130 27.77 2.63 0.39
C ARG A 130 26.72 2.04 -0.57
N ALA A 131 25.85 1.20 -0.01
CA ALA A 131 24.92 0.43 -0.81
C ALA A 131 24.04 1.32 -1.70
N PRO A 132 23.75 0.90 -2.95
CA PRO A 132 22.85 1.62 -3.83
C PRO A 132 21.44 1.62 -3.25
N CYS A 133 20.78 2.79 -3.24
CA CYS A 133 19.42 2.93 -2.74
C CYS A 133 18.60 3.94 -3.54
N TYR A 134 17.29 3.88 -3.33
CA TYR A 134 16.29 4.73 -3.95
C TYR A 134 15.47 5.38 -2.86
N LEU A 135 15.32 6.69 -2.91
CA LEU A 135 14.55 7.43 -1.91
C LEU A 135 13.13 7.68 -2.44
N GLY A 136 12.14 7.49 -1.59
CA GLY A 136 10.78 7.96 -1.77
C GLY A 136 10.47 9.03 -0.73
N VAL A 137 9.96 10.17 -1.18
CA VAL A 137 9.68 11.32 -0.32
C VAL A 137 8.22 11.73 -0.47
N ASP A 138 7.46 11.60 0.60
CA ASP A 138 6.07 12.08 0.67
C ASP A 138 6.00 13.31 1.57
N MET A 139 5.65 14.45 0.97
CA MET A 139 5.62 15.76 1.62
C MET A 139 4.21 16.11 2.08
N SER A 140 4.12 16.75 3.24
CA SER A 140 2.86 17.31 3.74
C SER A 140 2.90 18.84 3.75
N THR A 141 1.73 19.49 3.70
CA THR A 141 1.65 20.95 3.76
C THR A 141 1.53 21.50 5.17
N THR A 142 0.64 20.95 6.00
CA THR A 142 0.30 21.58 7.29
C THR A 142 0.06 20.61 8.44
N THR A 143 -0.67 19.53 8.22
CA THR A 143 -1.17 18.69 9.32
C THR A 143 -0.75 17.24 9.25
N ASP A 144 -0.26 16.79 8.11
CA ASP A 144 0.11 15.40 7.86
C ASP A 144 1.58 15.14 8.22
N LEU A 145 1.96 13.89 8.18
CA LEU A 145 3.36 13.49 8.33
C LEU A 145 4.12 13.74 7.04
N THR A 146 5.41 14.02 7.15
CA THR A 146 6.33 13.96 6.02
C THR A 146 7.24 12.75 6.22
N ALA A 147 7.50 12.01 5.16
CA ALA A 147 8.32 10.82 5.26
C ALA A 147 9.36 10.74 4.14
N VAL A 148 10.56 10.31 4.50
CA VAL A 148 11.64 9.91 3.60
C VAL A 148 11.92 8.44 3.85
N VAL A 149 11.83 7.60 2.83
CA VAL A 149 12.14 6.18 2.95
C VAL A 149 13.22 5.82 1.94
N ALA A 150 14.31 5.22 2.41
CA ALA A 150 15.31 4.62 1.54
C ALA A 150 14.99 3.14 1.33
N ALA A 151 14.98 2.67 0.08
CA ALA A 151 14.84 1.27 -0.29
C ALA A 151 16.12 0.77 -0.95
N PHE A 152 16.69 -0.29 -0.40
CA PHE A 152 17.88 -0.97 -0.88
C PHE A 152 17.47 -2.27 -1.55
N PRO A 153 17.73 -2.49 -2.85
CA PRO A 153 17.52 -3.79 -3.48
C PRO A 153 18.41 -4.84 -2.84
N ASP A 154 17.82 -5.99 -2.49
CA ASP A 154 18.56 -7.16 -1.97
C ASP A 154 18.82 -8.17 -3.09
N ASP A 155 19.90 -8.96 -2.96
CA ASP A 155 20.32 -9.96 -3.97
C ASP A 155 19.27 -11.05 -4.22
N ASP A 156 18.37 -11.29 -3.27
CA ASP A 156 17.28 -12.27 -3.38
C ASP A 156 16.00 -11.71 -4.06
N GLY A 157 16.09 -10.51 -4.61
CA GLY A 157 14.98 -9.79 -5.23
C GLY A 157 13.98 -9.21 -4.23
N GLY A 158 14.40 -9.06 -2.96
CA GLY A 158 13.70 -8.33 -1.91
C GLY A 158 14.18 -6.89 -1.77
N PHE A 159 13.76 -6.26 -0.69
CA PHE A 159 14.13 -4.88 -0.37
C PHE A 159 14.35 -4.72 1.14
N THR A 160 15.42 -4.00 1.51
CA THR A 160 15.59 -3.45 2.85
C THR A 160 15.07 -2.01 2.84
N VAL A 161 14.19 -1.63 3.78
CA VAL A 161 13.61 -0.28 3.82
C VAL A 161 13.95 0.43 5.12
N LEU A 162 14.51 1.63 5.01
CA LEU A 162 14.91 2.49 6.12
C LEU A 162 14.04 3.76 6.12
N PRO A 163 13.00 3.84 6.97
CA PRO A 163 12.11 4.98 7.05
C PRO A 163 12.64 6.07 7.99
N HIS A 164 12.39 7.33 7.65
CA HIS A 164 12.48 8.47 8.52
C HIS A 164 11.22 9.32 8.41
N VAL A 165 10.56 9.56 9.54
CA VAL A 165 9.27 10.25 9.58
C VAL A 165 9.40 11.55 10.35
N PHE A 166 8.85 12.64 9.81
CA PHE A 166 8.82 13.95 10.41
C PHE A 166 7.42 14.36 10.79
N CYS A 167 7.28 15.05 11.91
CA CYS A 167 6.05 15.72 12.31
C CYS A 167 6.35 17.13 12.82
N PRO A 168 5.39 18.08 12.75
CA PRO A 168 5.53 19.34 13.43
C PRO A 168 5.61 19.16 14.95
N GLY A 169 6.55 19.84 15.60
CA GLY A 169 6.80 19.72 17.04
C GLY A 169 5.75 20.37 17.91
N ASP A 170 5.17 21.49 17.45
CA ASP A 170 4.10 22.13 18.15
C ASP A 170 2.86 21.22 18.17
N ASN A 171 2.26 21.06 19.35
CA ASN A 171 1.04 20.26 19.53
C ASN A 171 1.15 18.76 19.16
N VAL A 172 2.34 18.14 19.22
CA VAL A 172 2.55 16.72 18.98
C VAL A 172 1.54 15.85 19.74
N ARG A 173 1.20 16.21 21.01
CA ARG A 173 0.22 15.48 21.82
C ARG A 173 -1.19 15.59 21.25
N ALA A 174 -1.62 16.80 20.90
CA ALA A 174 -2.95 17.01 20.31
C ALA A 174 -3.09 16.28 18.94
N ARG A 175 -2.00 16.20 18.19
CA ARG A 175 -1.96 15.39 16.95
C ARG A 175 -2.05 13.90 17.24
N ALA A 176 -1.33 13.43 18.26
CA ALA A 176 -1.39 12.04 18.71
C ALA A 176 -2.81 11.64 19.13
N ASP A 177 -3.49 12.50 19.89
CA ASP A 177 -4.85 12.27 20.33
C ASP A 177 -5.85 12.24 19.16
N ARG A 178 -5.67 13.14 18.19
CA ARG A 178 -6.51 13.20 16.98
C ARG A 178 -6.36 11.94 16.11
N ASP A 179 -5.12 11.52 15.89
CA ASP A 179 -4.77 10.43 14.96
C ASP A 179 -4.73 9.05 15.68
N GLY A 180 -5.00 9.01 17.00
CA GLY A 180 -4.98 7.78 17.78
C GLY A 180 -3.62 7.07 17.82
N ALA A 181 -2.51 7.82 17.67
CA ALA A 181 -1.17 7.28 17.52
C ALA A 181 -0.19 7.88 18.53
N PRO A 182 0.76 7.11 19.09
CA PRO A 182 1.60 7.56 20.20
C PRO A 182 2.83 8.37 19.70
N TYR A 183 2.63 9.46 18.95
CA TYR A 183 3.71 10.30 18.40
C TYR A 183 4.75 10.74 19.44
N PRO A 184 4.37 11.19 20.68
CA PRO A 184 5.37 11.56 21.67
C PRO A 184 6.32 10.42 22.04
N ALA A 185 5.83 9.17 22.08
CA ALA A 185 6.66 8.01 22.35
C ALA A 185 7.60 7.71 21.17
N TRP A 186 7.12 7.84 19.93
CA TRP A 186 7.94 7.64 18.74
C TRP A 186 9.01 8.70 18.59
N VAL A 187 8.73 9.94 18.97
CA VAL A 187 9.74 11.01 19.01
C VAL A 187 10.79 10.72 20.08
N ALA A 188 10.34 10.34 21.29
CA ALA A 188 11.26 10.04 22.40
C ALA A 188 12.18 8.84 22.13
N SER A 189 11.71 7.86 21.34
CA SER A 189 12.49 6.68 20.94
C SER A 189 13.28 6.84 19.63
N GLY A 190 13.25 8.04 19.01
CA GLY A 190 13.97 8.31 17.76
C GLY A 190 13.36 7.70 16.50
N HIS A 191 12.13 7.16 16.56
CA HIS A 191 11.43 6.61 15.39
C HIS A 191 10.70 7.69 14.55
N MET A 192 10.64 8.92 15.08
CA MET A 192 10.05 10.08 14.43
C MET A 192 10.81 11.34 14.86
N THR A 193 10.99 12.29 13.96
CA THR A 193 11.58 13.58 14.26
C THR A 193 10.51 14.65 14.36
N ALA A 194 10.43 15.32 15.50
CA ALA A 194 9.61 16.52 15.67
C ALA A 194 10.44 17.73 15.23
N THR A 195 9.98 18.44 14.20
CA THR A 195 10.59 19.70 13.75
C THR A 195 9.97 20.89 14.47
N ASP A 196 10.70 21.98 14.65
CA ASP A 196 10.18 23.18 15.32
C ASP A 196 8.98 23.78 14.56
N GLY A 197 7.99 24.25 15.31
CA GLY A 197 6.81 24.93 14.77
C GLY A 197 5.60 24.04 14.45
N ASN A 198 4.60 24.66 13.83
CA ASN A 198 3.29 24.06 13.52
C ASN A 198 3.25 23.29 12.17
N VAL A 199 4.28 23.41 11.35
CA VAL A 199 4.47 22.73 10.07
C VAL A 199 5.81 22.02 10.07
N VAL A 200 5.96 21.00 9.23
CA VAL A 200 7.27 20.34 9.09
C VAL A 200 8.28 21.32 8.51
N ASP A 201 9.44 21.42 9.16
CA ASP A 201 10.54 22.20 8.64
C ASP A 201 11.16 21.47 7.44
N TYR A 202 11.03 22.06 6.26
CA TYR A 202 11.56 21.50 5.03
C TYR A 202 13.10 21.47 4.99
N GLN A 203 13.77 22.37 5.75
CA GLN A 203 15.23 22.31 5.85
C GLN A 203 15.70 21.04 6.55
N ALA A 204 15.01 20.62 7.61
CA ALA A 204 15.29 19.34 8.29
C ALA A 204 15.14 18.15 7.34
N VAL A 205 14.15 18.17 6.46
CA VAL A 205 13.95 17.12 5.43
C VAL A 205 15.09 17.14 4.41
N ILE A 206 15.48 18.34 3.92
CA ILE A 206 16.60 18.50 2.97
C ILE A 206 17.91 18.02 3.59
N GLU A 207 18.18 18.39 4.83
CA GLU A 207 19.40 17.97 5.55
C GLU A 207 19.45 16.46 5.70
N HIS A 208 18.34 15.84 6.08
CA HIS A 208 18.27 14.38 6.17
C HIS A 208 18.51 13.69 4.81
N ILE A 209 17.97 14.21 3.72
CA ILE A 209 18.24 13.69 2.37
C ILE A 209 19.73 13.82 2.04
N ARG A 210 20.37 14.97 2.37
CA ARG A 210 21.81 15.14 2.18
C ARG A 210 22.65 14.16 2.99
N GLU A 211 22.24 13.85 4.23
CA GLU A 211 22.88 12.83 5.06
C GLU A 211 22.78 11.44 4.41
N LEU A 212 21.62 11.09 3.85
CA LEU A 212 21.46 9.84 3.12
C LEU A 212 22.35 9.77 1.88
N VAL A 213 22.42 10.85 1.10
CA VAL A 213 23.31 10.96 -0.08
C VAL A 213 24.79 10.88 0.30
N ALA A 214 25.19 11.48 1.43
CA ALA A 214 26.55 11.38 1.93
C ALA A 214 26.91 9.96 2.39
N THR A 215 25.92 9.23 2.92
CA THR A 215 26.11 7.90 3.53
C THR A 215 26.00 6.76 2.53
N PHE A 216 25.06 6.84 1.60
CA PHE A 216 24.71 5.78 0.64
C PHE A 216 24.92 6.23 -0.81
N ASP A 217 24.89 5.28 -1.75
CA ASP A 217 24.89 5.55 -3.18
C ASP A 217 23.45 5.75 -3.66
N VAL A 218 22.92 6.97 -3.45
CA VAL A 218 21.52 7.29 -3.82
C VAL A 218 21.39 7.42 -5.34
N GLN A 219 20.65 6.51 -5.93
CA GLN A 219 20.43 6.42 -7.38
C GLN A 219 19.34 7.39 -7.86
N GLU A 220 18.26 7.52 -7.10
CA GLU A 220 17.13 8.40 -7.41
C GLU A 220 16.43 8.87 -6.13
N ILE A 221 15.89 10.09 -6.18
CA ILE A 221 15.09 10.70 -5.11
C ILE A 221 13.71 11.01 -5.71
N GLY A 222 12.76 10.12 -5.45
CA GLY A 222 11.40 10.19 -6.01
C GLY A 222 10.45 11.00 -5.15
N PHE A 223 9.77 11.98 -5.76
CA PHE A 223 8.77 12.84 -5.12
C PHE A 223 7.41 12.73 -5.80
N ASP A 224 6.35 12.92 -4.99
CA ASP A 224 5.04 13.31 -5.53
C ASP A 224 5.10 14.78 -5.98
N ARG A 225 4.67 15.04 -7.22
CA ARG A 225 4.71 16.36 -7.84
C ARG A 225 3.99 17.45 -7.05
N ALA A 226 2.93 17.09 -6.33
CA ALA A 226 1.94 18.07 -5.86
C ALA A 226 2.49 19.06 -4.82
N LEU A 227 3.45 18.67 -3.96
CA LEU A 227 3.88 19.47 -2.80
C LEU A 227 5.41 19.59 -2.65
N ALA A 228 6.17 19.02 -3.55
CA ALA A 228 7.60 18.78 -3.36
C ALA A 228 8.50 19.95 -3.78
N GLN A 229 8.02 20.94 -4.53
CA GLN A 229 8.85 22.00 -5.11
C GLN A 229 9.80 22.70 -4.11
N PRO A 230 9.38 23.08 -2.89
CA PRO A 230 10.27 23.75 -1.95
C PRO A 230 11.45 22.87 -1.47
N VAL A 231 11.30 21.54 -1.51
CA VAL A 231 12.36 20.59 -1.16
C VAL A 231 13.13 20.13 -2.39
N MET A 232 12.43 19.91 -3.50
CA MET A 232 13.07 19.48 -4.76
C MET A 232 14.02 20.51 -5.35
N ALA A 233 13.64 21.78 -5.38
CA ALA A 233 14.42 22.82 -6.06
C ALA A 233 15.87 22.93 -5.53
N PRO A 234 16.12 23.04 -4.22
CA PRO A 234 17.49 23.06 -3.69
C PRO A 234 18.28 21.80 -4.05
N LEU A 235 17.65 20.61 -3.98
CA LEU A 235 18.33 19.35 -4.29
C LEU A 235 18.68 19.22 -5.78
N VAL A 236 17.82 19.72 -6.67
CA VAL A 236 18.11 19.79 -8.12
C VAL A 236 19.24 20.77 -8.41
N GLU A 237 19.28 21.95 -7.76
CA GLU A 237 20.36 22.92 -7.88
C GLU A 237 21.72 22.35 -7.43
N GLU A 238 21.70 21.43 -6.47
CA GLU A 238 22.89 20.70 -6.00
C GLU A 238 23.30 19.56 -6.96
N GLY A 239 22.53 19.30 -8.02
CA GLY A 239 22.80 18.23 -8.99
C GLY A 239 22.45 16.82 -8.51
N LEU A 240 21.59 16.70 -7.47
CA LEU A 240 21.16 15.40 -6.97
C LEU A 240 20.13 14.74 -7.92
N PRO A 241 20.03 13.41 -7.94
CA PRO A 241 19.20 12.66 -8.91
C PRO A 241 17.71 12.69 -8.53
N VAL A 242 17.12 13.88 -8.52
CA VAL A 242 15.72 14.11 -8.18
C VAL A 242 14.80 13.79 -9.36
N ILE A 243 13.73 13.06 -9.11
CA ILE A 243 12.71 12.71 -10.11
C ILE A 243 11.31 12.95 -9.59
N GLU A 244 10.42 13.37 -10.48
CA GLU A 244 8.98 13.39 -10.21
C GLU A 244 8.36 12.03 -10.57
N LEU A 245 7.56 11.46 -9.66
CA LEU A 245 6.90 10.19 -9.91
C LEU A 245 5.50 10.38 -10.48
N PRO A 246 5.15 9.65 -11.56
CA PRO A 246 3.79 9.65 -12.06
C PRO A 246 2.88 8.88 -11.08
N LEU A 247 1.82 9.52 -10.64
CA LEU A 247 0.79 8.94 -9.76
C LEU A 247 -0.43 8.44 -10.54
N ASP A 248 -0.28 8.11 -11.81
CA ASP A 248 -1.35 7.51 -12.59
C ASP A 248 -1.71 6.09 -12.08
N PRO A 249 -2.95 5.61 -12.27
CA PRO A 249 -3.39 4.33 -11.72
C PRO A 249 -2.57 3.13 -12.16
N LYS A 250 -1.98 3.14 -13.36
CA LYS A 250 -1.18 2.04 -13.88
C LYS A 250 0.18 1.95 -13.16
N SER A 251 0.83 3.10 -12.99
CA SER A 251 2.11 3.20 -12.25
C SER A 251 1.92 2.85 -10.79
N GLN A 252 0.85 3.35 -10.16
CA GLN A 252 0.54 3.00 -8.78
C GLN A 252 0.27 1.49 -8.59
N ALA A 253 -0.55 0.89 -9.46
CA ALA A 253 -0.86 -0.54 -9.37
C ALA A 253 0.39 -1.43 -9.52
N ALA A 254 1.30 -1.08 -10.41
CA ALA A 254 2.55 -1.82 -10.60
C ALA A 254 3.43 -1.80 -9.34
N GLY A 255 3.64 -0.62 -8.76
CA GLY A 255 4.42 -0.46 -7.53
C GLY A 255 3.75 -1.10 -6.30
N LEU A 256 2.40 -1.02 -6.19
CA LEU A 256 1.64 -1.69 -5.14
C LEU A 256 1.81 -3.21 -5.19
N ASN A 257 1.71 -3.80 -6.39
CA ASN A 257 1.90 -5.23 -6.56
C ASN A 257 3.33 -5.65 -6.18
N THR A 258 4.34 -4.83 -6.49
CA THR A 258 5.73 -5.09 -6.09
C THR A 258 5.89 -5.07 -4.57
N LEU A 259 5.39 -4.03 -3.90
CA LEU A 259 5.45 -3.90 -2.44
C LEU A 259 4.68 -5.03 -1.74
N GLU A 260 3.46 -5.33 -2.18
CA GLU A 260 2.65 -6.42 -1.63
C GLU A 260 3.36 -7.78 -1.77
N ARG A 261 3.93 -8.07 -2.95
CA ARG A 261 4.69 -9.32 -3.17
C ARG A 261 5.92 -9.41 -2.29
N ALA A 262 6.61 -8.29 -2.05
CA ALA A 262 7.76 -8.25 -1.14
C ALA A 262 7.31 -8.53 0.32
N ILE A 263 6.19 -7.96 0.77
CA ILE A 263 5.65 -8.20 2.11
C ILE A 263 5.19 -9.66 2.25
N VAL A 264 4.32 -10.12 1.36
CA VAL A 264 3.77 -11.49 1.41
C VAL A 264 4.86 -12.55 1.25
N GLY A 265 5.87 -12.26 0.42
CA GLY A 265 7.04 -13.13 0.23
C GLY A 265 8.09 -13.06 1.35
N ARG A 266 7.86 -12.26 2.42
CA ARG A 266 8.82 -12.02 3.51
C ARG A 266 10.18 -11.50 3.01
N LYS A 267 10.12 -10.66 1.99
CA LYS A 267 11.28 -10.06 1.33
C LYS A 267 11.34 -8.53 1.49
N LEU A 268 10.42 -7.94 2.26
CA LEU A 268 10.49 -6.55 2.70
C LEU A 268 11.10 -6.50 4.09
N ARG A 269 12.42 -6.36 4.20
CA ARG A 269 13.13 -6.30 5.47
C ARG A 269 13.05 -4.92 6.08
N HIS A 270 12.71 -4.84 7.35
CA HIS A 270 12.60 -3.58 8.09
C HIS A 270 12.94 -3.76 9.57
N GLY A 271 13.34 -2.68 10.23
CA GLY A 271 13.70 -2.68 11.66
C GLY A 271 12.52 -2.46 12.61
N GLY A 272 11.30 -2.78 12.20
CA GLY A 272 10.13 -2.64 13.06
C GLY A 272 9.74 -1.19 13.41
N ASN A 273 10.13 -0.18 12.59
CA ASN A 273 9.77 1.22 12.87
C ASN A 273 8.25 1.36 13.07
N PRO A 274 7.78 1.80 14.26
CA PRO A 274 6.36 1.80 14.60
C PRO A 274 5.54 2.82 13.80
N ALA A 275 6.15 3.94 13.35
CA ALA A 275 5.47 4.93 12.53
C ALA A 275 5.21 4.39 11.11
N LEU A 276 6.19 3.73 10.48
CA LEU A 276 5.98 3.04 9.20
C LEU A 276 4.95 1.92 9.33
N ARG A 277 5.05 1.10 10.40
CA ARG A 277 4.11 0.02 10.67
C ARG A 277 2.68 0.54 10.79
N TRP A 278 2.48 1.62 11.53
CA TRP A 278 1.16 2.24 11.71
C TRP A 278 0.63 2.79 10.38
N CYS A 279 1.44 3.53 9.62
CA CYS A 279 1.06 4.00 8.29
C CYS A 279 0.72 2.86 7.34
N MET A 280 1.47 1.75 7.37
CA MET A 280 1.21 0.58 6.53
C MET A 280 -0.14 -0.09 6.86
N GLY A 281 -0.47 -0.19 8.15
CA GLY A 281 -1.76 -0.71 8.62
C GLY A 281 -2.96 0.16 8.23
N ASN A 282 -2.75 1.47 8.02
CA ASN A 282 -3.79 2.41 7.61
C ASN A 282 -4.04 2.41 6.09
N VAL A 283 -3.15 1.82 5.29
CA VAL A 283 -3.30 1.83 3.83
C VAL A 283 -4.57 1.09 3.43
N ALA A 284 -5.45 1.81 2.78
CA ALA A 284 -6.59 1.23 2.08
C ALA A 284 -6.37 1.32 0.56
N THR A 285 -6.61 0.21 -0.12
CA THR A 285 -6.56 0.16 -1.57
C THR A 285 -7.95 0.28 -2.18
N PHE A 286 -8.02 1.00 -3.27
CA PHE A 286 -9.23 1.15 -4.07
C PHE A 286 -9.02 0.53 -5.45
N THR A 287 -9.95 -0.32 -5.87
CA THR A 287 -9.94 -0.87 -7.22
C THR A 287 -10.87 -0.05 -8.10
N GLY A 288 -10.31 0.64 -9.07
CA GLY A 288 -11.05 1.44 -10.04
C GLY A 288 -11.79 0.57 -11.08
N PHE A 289 -12.58 1.22 -11.96
CA PHE A 289 -13.31 0.54 -13.06
C PHE A 289 -12.40 -0.23 -14.03
N SER A 290 -11.13 0.17 -14.14
CA SER A 290 -10.12 -0.52 -14.94
C SER A 290 -9.56 -1.79 -14.28
N GLY A 291 -10.00 -2.15 -13.08
CA GLY A 291 -9.44 -3.24 -12.29
C GLY A 291 -8.08 -2.93 -11.65
N LEU A 292 -7.55 -1.72 -11.83
CA LEU A 292 -6.28 -1.30 -11.24
C LEU A 292 -6.48 -0.87 -9.78
N ARG A 293 -5.62 -1.36 -8.90
CA ARG A 293 -5.58 -0.96 -7.48
C ARG A 293 -4.69 0.25 -7.29
N THR A 294 -5.16 1.20 -6.50
CA THR A 294 -4.41 2.40 -6.10
C THR A 294 -4.50 2.61 -4.60
N MET A 295 -3.48 3.22 -4.00
CA MET A 295 -3.60 3.82 -2.67
C MET A 295 -4.39 5.11 -2.76
N HIS A 296 -5.24 5.37 -1.77
CA HIS A 296 -6.04 6.59 -1.76
C HIS A 296 -6.00 7.24 -0.37
N LYS A 297 -5.22 8.32 -0.23
CA LYS A 297 -5.06 9.04 1.06
C LYS A 297 -6.41 9.39 1.70
N GLY A 298 -7.36 9.92 0.94
CA GLY A 298 -8.69 10.31 1.44
C GLY A 298 -9.66 9.16 1.76
N LYS A 299 -9.30 7.90 1.43
CA LYS A 299 -10.10 6.71 1.74
C LYS A 299 -9.38 5.75 2.69
N SER A 300 -8.13 6.04 3.03
CA SER A 300 -7.38 5.33 4.06
C SER A 300 -7.94 5.64 5.43
N THR A 301 -7.73 4.73 6.38
CA THR A 301 -8.30 4.84 7.72
C THR A 301 -7.72 6.04 8.48
N ASP A 302 -6.43 6.32 8.24
CA ASP A 302 -5.66 7.41 8.85
C ASP A 302 -4.45 7.74 7.96
N ARG A 303 -3.38 8.34 8.54
CA ARG A 303 -2.16 8.74 7.82
C ARG A 303 -1.46 7.54 7.19
N ILE A 304 -1.03 7.70 5.94
CA ILE A 304 -0.30 6.67 5.17
C ILE A 304 1.02 7.18 4.60
N ASP A 305 1.48 8.37 5.01
CA ASP A 305 2.58 9.09 4.37
C ASP A 305 3.88 8.26 4.34
N ALA A 306 4.25 7.60 5.44
CA ALA A 306 5.43 6.73 5.45
C ALA A 306 5.26 5.48 4.56
N ALA A 307 4.06 4.92 4.48
CA ALA A 307 3.77 3.80 3.59
C ALA A 307 3.78 4.23 2.12
N PHE A 308 3.32 5.46 1.83
CA PHE A 308 3.34 6.03 0.49
C PHE A 308 4.78 6.31 0.03
N ALA A 309 5.61 6.90 0.90
CA ALA A 309 7.05 7.07 0.66
C ALA A 309 7.76 5.72 0.46
N CYS A 310 7.44 4.71 1.27
CA CYS A 310 7.96 3.34 1.13
C CYS A 310 7.57 2.73 -0.23
N TRP A 311 6.30 2.89 -0.65
CA TRP A 311 5.84 2.46 -1.96
C TRP A 311 6.64 3.11 -3.10
N MET A 312 6.85 4.44 -3.05
CA MET A 312 7.64 5.17 -4.04
C MET A 312 9.08 4.64 -4.11
N ALA A 313 9.74 4.48 -2.97
CA ALA A 313 11.11 3.99 -2.89
C ALA A 313 11.25 2.57 -3.45
N VAL A 314 10.36 1.63 -3.04
CA VAL A 314 10.37 0.24 -3.51
C VAL A 314 10.05 0.15 -5.01
N GLN A 315 9.11 0.97 -5.51
CA GLN A 315 8.82 1.02 -6.94
C GLN A 315 10.07 1.42 -7.74
N ARG A 316 10.79 2.47 -7.31
CA ARG A 316 12.02 2.91 -8.00
C ARG A 316 13.13 1.87 -7.89
N ALA A 317 13.34 1.31 -6.71
CA ALA A 317 14.30 0.23 -6.48
C ALA A 317 14.04 -0.99 -7.37
N SER A 318 12.78 -1.33 -7.60
CA SER A 318 12.40 -2.45 -8.49
C SER A 318 12.68 -2.18 -9.97
N LEU A 319 12.66 -0.92 -10.41
CA LEU A 319 12.96 -0.52 -11.78
C LEU A 319 14.46 -0.32 -12.01
N GLY A 320 15.17 0.24 -11.02
CA GLY A 320 16.60 0.53 -11.12
C GLY A 320 17.48 -0.72 -11.17
N GLY A 321 17.09 -1.81 -10.51
CA GLY A 321 17.76 -3.11 -10.64
C GLY A 321 17.68 -3.72 -12.05
N SER A 322 16.73 -3.25 -12.88
CA SER A 322 16.54 -3.66 -14.27
C SER A 322 17.05 -2.63 -15.28
N SER A 323 17.49 -1.45 -14.86
CA SER A 323 17.86 -0.34 -15.75
C SER A 323 19.28 -0.39 -16.33
N ARG A 324 20.05 -1.46 -16.10
CA ARG A 324 20.96 -1.87 -17.17
C ARG A 324 20.09 -2.45 -18.27
N SER A 325 19.59 -1.55 -19.12
CA SER A 325 18.92 -1.94 -20.37
C SER A 325 19.75 -3.03 -21.00
N ILE A 326 19.14 -4.16 -21.34
CA ILE A 326 19.77 -5.21 -22.15
C ILE A 326 20.31 -4.59 -23.46
N TYR A 327 19.77 -3.42 -23.84
CA TYR A 327 20.19 -2.61 -24.99
C TYR A 327 21.40 -1.70 -24.69
N ALA A 328 21.77 -1.45 -23.45
CA ALA A 328 22.95 -0.68 -23.05
C ALA A 328 24.17 -1.59 -22.70
N ASN A 329 24.00 -2.90 -22.75
CA ASN A 329 25.12 -3.84 -22.55
C ASN A 329 25.87 -4.05 -23.88
N GLU A 330 26.95 -3.31 -24.06
CA GLU A 330 27.83 -3.44 -25.23
C GLU A 330 28.40 -4.86 -25.38
N GLU A 331 28.58 -5.63 -24.30
CA GLU A 331 29.03 -7.02 -24.35
C GLU A 331 27.93 -7.98 -24.87
N ALA A 332 26.65 -7.65 -24.67
CA ALA A 332 25.54 -8.44 -25.16
C ALA A 332 25.19 -8.16 -26.63
N ARG A 333 25.69 -7.04 -27.21
CA ARG A 333 25.47 -6.65 -28.61
C ARG A 333 26.67 -5.88 -29.19
N PRO A 334 27.75 -6.56 -29.54
CA PRO A 334 28.97 -5.91 -30.05
C PRO A 334 28.80 -5.22 -31.40
N HIS A 335 27.67 -5.39 -32.10
CA HIS A 335 27.44 -4.85 -33.45
C HIS A 335 26.19 -3.99 -33.61
N GLY A 336 25.53 -3.56 -32.51
CA GLY A 336 24.32 -2.73 -32.58
C GLY A 336 23.08 -3.47 -33.11
N LEU A 337 21.99 -2.71 -33.40
CA LEU A 337 20.77 -3.22 -34.04
C LEU A 337 21.01 -3.36 -35.54
N GLU A 338 21.13 -4.56 -36.07
CA GLU A 338 20.94 -4.80 -37.51
C GLU A 338 19.42 -4.80 -37.78
N ILE A 339 18.94 -3.78 -38.50
CA ILE A 339 17.57 -3.71 -38.99
C ILE A 339 17.58 -4.44 -40.36
N TRP A 340 16.82 -5.52 -40.42
CA TRP A 340 16.49 -6.22 -41.66
C TRP A 340 15.18 -5.68 -42.22
#